data_c23384fbca3572e3e48c98d210c245c3
#
_entry.id   c23384fbca3572e3e48c98d210c245c3
#
_cell.length_a   1.000
_cell.length_b   1.000
_cell.length_c   1.000
_cell.angle_alpha   90.00
_cell.angle_beta   90.00
_cell.angle_gamma   90.00
#
_symmetry.space_group_name_H-M   'P 1'
#
loop_
_entity.id
_entity.type
_entity.pdbx_description
1 polymer ?
#
loop_
_entity_poly.entity_id
_entity_poly.type
_entity_poly.pdbx_seq_one_letter_code
_entity_poly.pdbx_strand_id
1 'polypeptide(L)'
;MAAEIYLFNPENDMALANFTPYYKVSSEIMRMKHDLEMLPAWFAPPGSRVRVGEVPAVAGYAAFLAERGIGLPVGWTGEWEDAPYVPWGWNPALLHTLRAAGVPEHRLLTDGQMRLLRELSGRETGRRVLYRLKPLEGVCGESWVCCSPDEVYFHLNRLGQVMLKAPWSGSGRGVMKAGPSDWNASLQGWVQRIIRTQGGIMVEPLYQKACDFAMEFHADGKGHVSFAGYSLFDTDEHGNYKGNFLLSDAAIVRSLTAWVSLHVLDRVREALLAELSVLLGSVYRGYLGVDMMICRIGEAWLVHPCVEINLRMNMGVVSRLFFDRWMDPQARGKFVVEHYFTDGEALAVHHRLQEGCPLTVKGGRMTAGYLSLIPVSRETRYQIYVQVSAAALPEAPEY
;
A
#
# COMPACT_ATOMS: atom_id res chain seq x y z
N MET A 1 -20.10 11.17 19.05
CA MET A 1 -20.15 10.56 17.70
C MET A 1 -19.99 9.06 17.85
N ALA A 2 -20.64 8.24 17.01
CA ALA A 2 -20.39 6.80 17.02
C ALA A 2 -18.94 6.50 16.69
N ALA A 3 -18.35 5.47 17.32
CA ALA A 3 -16.99 5.03 17.05
C ALA A 3 -16.87 4.56 15.60
N GLU A 4 -15.80 4.95 14.90
CA GLU A 4 -15.50 4.48 13.54
C GLU A 4 -15.16 2.99 13.55
N ILE A 5 -15.64 2.24 12.56
CA ILE A 5 -15.33 0.83 12.36
C ILE A 5 -14.33 0.67 11.23
N TYR A 6 -13.15 0.21 11.58
CA TYR A 6 -12.08 -0.09 10.63
C TYR A 6 -12.20 -1.53 10.14
N LEU A 7 -11.93 -1.76 8.85
CA LEU A 7 -11.94 -3.11 8.29
C LEU A 7 -10.84 -3.29 7.23
N PHE A 8 -10.30 -4.51 7.18
CA PHE A 8 -9.31 -4.92 6.19
C PHE A 8 -10.00 -5.63 5.02
N ASN A 9 -9.94 -5.02 3.83
CA ASN A 9 -10.49 -5.57 2.59
C ASN A 9 -9.46 -5.48 1.46
N PRO A 10 -8.47 -6.41 1.43
CA PRO A 10 -7.34 -6.39 0.49
C PRO A 10 -7.74 -6.56 -0.97
N GLU A 11 -8.95 -7.02 -1.23
CA GLU A 11 -9.54 -7.15 -2.57
C GLU A 11 -9.82 -5.82 -3.26
N ASN A 12 -9.62 -4.70 -2.59
CA ASN A 12 -10.08 -3.37 -3.03
C ASN A 12 -9.69 -3.04 -4.48
N ASP A 13 -8.42 -3.14 -4.83
CA ASP A 13 -7.94 -2.74 -6.16
C ASP A 13 -8.53 -3.61 -7.28
N MET A 14 -8.67 -4.91 -7.03
CA MET A 14 -9.27 -5.85 -7.97
C MET A 14 -10.77 -5.59 -8.12
N ALA A 15 -11.45 -5.28 -7.02
CA ALA A 15 -12.88 -4.93 -7.04
C ALA A 15 -13.13 -3.58 -7.73
N LEU A 16 -12.23 -2.59 -7.57
CA LEU A 16 -12.27 -1.32 -8.30
C LEU A 16 -11.98 -1.51 -9.79
N ALA A 17 -11.02 -2.36 -10.16
CA ALA A 17 -10.73 -2.68 -11.57
C ALA A 17 -11.94 -3.32 -12.24
N ASN A 18 -12.60 -4.27 -11.59
CA ASN A 18 -13.79 -4.96 -12.09
C ASN A 18 -15.04 -4.06 -12.07
N PHE A 19 -15.18 -3.23 -11.06
CA PHE A 19 -16.22 -2.23 -10.85
C PHE A 19 -17.66 -2.79 -10.92
N THR A 20 -17.88 -3.95 -10.28
CA THR A 20 -19.21 -4.53 -10.11
C THR A 20 -19.52 -4.76 -8.62
N PRO A 21 -20.79 -4.60 -8.19
CA PRO A 21 -21.20 -4.94 -6.84
C PRO A 21 -21.13 -6.45 -6.54
N TYR A 22 -21.00 -7.28 -7.58
CA TYR A 22 -20.98 -8.74 -7.51
C TYR A 22 -19.58 -9.33 -7.67
N TYR A 23 -18.52 -8.52 -7.50
CA TYR A 23 -17.15 -9.02 -7.58
C TYR A 23 -16.92 -10.15 -6.56
N LYS A 24 -16.51 -11.30 -7.07
CA LYS A 24 -16.19 -12.48 -6.24
C LYS A 24 -14.70 -12.54 -5.97
N VAL A 25 -14.36 -12.55 -4.72
CA VAL A 25 -12.98 -12.65 -4.23
C VAL A 25 -12.48 -14.10 -4.38
N SER A 26 -11.23 -14.29 -4.80
CA SER A 26 -10.63 -15.62 -4.84
C SER A 26 -10.44 -16.20 -3.43
N SER A 27 -10.35 -17.53 -3.32
CA SER A 27 -10.11 -18.20 -2.03
C SER A 27 -8.82 -17.74 -1.35
N GLU A 28 -7.79 -17.49 -2.15
CA GLU A 28 -6.50 -16.95 -1.66
C GLU A 28 -6.65 -15.58 -1.00
N ILE A 29 -7.34 -14.64 -1.66
CA ILE A 29 -7.59 -13.30 -1.09
C ILE A 29 -8.57 -13.36 0.09
N MET A 30 -9.55 -14.27 0.05
CA MET A 30 -10.42 -14.51 1.23
C MET A 30 -9.59 -14.96 2.42
N ARG A 31 -8.59 -15.82 2.19
CA ARG A 31 -7.67 -16.27 3.25
C ARG A 31 -6.83 -15.11 3.77
N MET A 32 -6.23 -14.31 2.89
CA MET A 32 -5.49 -13.10 3.30
C MET A 32 -6.37 -12.16 4.13
N LYS A 33 -7.61 -11.95 3.71
CA LYS A 33 -8.56 -11.11 4.44
C LYS A 33 -8.85 -11.62 5.85
N HIS A 34 -9.06 -12.92 5.99
CA HIS A 34 -9.29 -13.57 7.27
C HIS A 34 -8.07 -13.50 8.18
N ASP A 35 -6.90 -13.91 7.66
CA ASP A 35 -5.68 -13.97 8.46
C ASP A 35 -5.21 -12.57 8.94
N LEU A 36 -5.44 -11.53 8.13
CA LEU A 36 -4.95 -10.17 8.40
C LEU A 36 -6.03 -9.20 8.90
N GLU A 37 -7.23 -9.66 9.23
CA GLU A 37 -8.37 -8.80 9.60
C GLU A 37 -8.13 -7.93 10.84
N MET A 38 -7.21 -8.33 11.72
CA MET A 38 -6.80 -7.58 12.90
C MET A 38 -5.88 -6.38 12.56
N LEU A 39 -5.27 -6.34 11.38
CA LEU A 39 -4.26 -5.35 11.02
C LEU A 39 -4.66 -3.88 11.28
N PRO A 40 -5.92 -3.46 11.06
CA PRO A 40 -6.35 -2.10 11.35
C PRO A 40 -6.16 -1.66 12.81
N ALA A 41 -6.09 -2.57 13.77
CA ALA A 41 -5.89 -2.23 15.17
C ALA A 41 -4.56 -1.50 15.46
N TRP A 42 -3.57 -1.69 14.59
CA TRP A 42 -2.25 -1.09 14.76
C TRP A 42 -2.19 0.38 14.36
N PHE A 43 -3.16 0.86 13.57
CA PHE A 43 -3.19 2.24 13.08
C PHE A 43 -4.50 2.98 13.39
N ALA A 44 -5.58 2.30 13.68
CA ALA A 44 -6.85 2.94 14.04
C ALA A 44 -6.70 3.85 15.26
N PRO A 45 -7.36 5.03 15.28
CA PRO A 45 -7.34 5.93 16.42
C PRO A 45 -7.91 5.28 17.69
N PRO A 46 -7.48 5.72 18.88
CA PRO A 46 -8.05 5.27 20.14
C PRO A 46 -9.58 5.43 20.18
N GLY A 47 -10.27 4.41 20.70
CA GLY A 47 -11.74 4.39 20.78
C GLY A 47 -12.44 3.96 19.49
N SER A 48 -11.72 3.71 18.40
CA SER A 48 -12.26 3.04 17.21
C SER A 48 -12.56 1.57 17.48
N ARG A 49 -13.29 0.94 16.58
CA ARG A 49 -13.49 -0.52 16.57
C ARG A 49 -12.92 -1.11 15.28
N VAL A 50 -12.49 -2.36 15.36
CA VAL A 50 -12.01 -3.13 14.22
C VAL A 50 -12.98 -4.29 13.99
N ARG A 51 -13.45 -4.42 12.74
CA ARG A 51 -14.31 -5.52 12.36
C ARG A 51 -13.47 -6.74 12.03
N VAL A 52 -13.78 -7.84 12.73
CA VAL A 52 -13.11 -9.15 12.60
C VAL A 52 -14.15 -10.26 12.58
N GLY A 53 -13.82 -11.40 12.01
CA GLY A 53 -14.71 -12.57 12.00
C GLY A 53 -14.73 -13.30 13.35
N GLU A 54 -13.55 -13.49 13.94
CA GLU A 54 -13.36 -14.27 15.17
C GLU A 54 -12.97 -13.37 16.36
N VAL A 55 -13.94 -12.61 16.87
CA VAL A 55 -13.73 -11.67 17.99
C VAL A 55 -13.01 -12.30 19.20
N PRO A 56 -13.35 -13.52 19.69
CA PRO A 56 -12.66 -14.09 20.84
C PRO A 56 -11.18 -14.35 20.61
N ALA A 57 -10.79 -14.83 19.43
CA ALA A 57 -9.40 -15.12 19.09
C ALA A 57 -8.56 -13.83 19.06
N VAL A 58 -9.08 -12.79 18.42
CA VAL A 58 -8.40 -11.49 18.31
C VAL A 58 -8.33 -10.78 19.66
N ALA A 59 -9.40 -10.81 20.46
CA ALA A 59 -9.41 -10.22 21.79
C ALA A 59 -8.45 -10.94 22.75
N GLY A 60 -8.34 -12.27 22.65
CA GLY A 60 -7.36 -13.06 23.40
C GLY A 60 -5.93 -12.68 23.04
N TYR A 61 -5.64 -12.50 21.76
CA TYR A 61 -4.32 -12.04 21.31
C TYR A 61 -4.02 -10.61 21.75
N ALA A 62 -4.99 -9.70 21.70
CA ALA A 62 -4.83 -8.33 22.20
C ALA A 62 -4.54 -8.28 23.70
N ALA A 63 -5.19 -9.17 24.51
CA ALA A 63 -4.88 -9.31 25.93
C ALA A 63 -3.44 -9.81 26.17
N PHE A 64 -3.01 -10.81 25.40
CA PHE A 64 -1.61 -11.30 25.41
C PHE A 64 -0.60 -10.20 25.10
N LEU A 65 -0.89 -9.29 24.15
CA LEU A 65 -0.04 -8.14 23.82
C LEU A 65 -0.02 -7.12 24.97
N ALA A 66 -1.18 -6.85 25.59
CA ALA A 66 -1.30 -5.91 26.70
C ALA A 66 -0.46 -6.34 27.91
N GLU A 67 -0.42 -7.65 28.25
CA GLU A 67 0.44 -8.21 29.29
C GLU A 67 1.95 -7.98 29.02
N ARG A 68 2.31 -7.78 27.75
CA ARG A 68 3.68 -7.47 27.27
C ARG A 68 3.94 -5.99 27.08
N GLY A 69 3.03 -5.14 27.54
CA GLY A 69 3.17 -3.69 27.49
C GLY A 69 2.73 -3.05 26.16
N ILE A 70 2.05 -3.80 25.26
CA ILE A 70 1.51 -3.29 24.01
C ILE A 70 -0.02 -3.32 24.08
N GLY A 71 -0.63 -2.23 24.53
CA GLY A 71 -2.07 -2.11 24.65
C GLY A 71 -2.70 -1.51 23.40
N LEU A 72 -3.46 -2.28 22.64
CA LEU A 72 -4.20 -1.79 21.47
C LEU A 72 -5.46 -1.03 21.94
N PRO A 73 -5.58 0.29 21.70
CA PRO A 73 -6.63 1.12 22.25
C PRO A 73 -7.91 1.11 21.39
N VAL A 74 -8.29 -0.04 20.87
CA VAL A 74 -9.45 -0.26 20.00
C VAL A 74 -10.35 -1.35 20.56
N GLY A 75 -11.64 -1.29 20.20
CA GLY A 75 -12.58 -2.38 20.44
C GLY A 75 -12.71 -3.30 19.22
N TRP A 76 -13.41 -4.41 19.40
CA TRP A 76 -13.65 -5.42 18.36
C TRP A 76 -15.15 -5.55 18.09
N THR A 77 -15.50 -5.85 16.84
CA THR A 77 -16.88 -6.19 16.46
C THR A 77 -16.89 -7.22 15.35
N GLY A 78 -17.81 -8.20 15.46
CA GLY A 78 -18.12 -9.15 14.38
C GLY A 78 -19.31 -8.70 13.52
N GLU A 79 -20.04 -7.70 13.97
CA GLU A 79 -21.31 -7.30 13.40
C GLU A 79 -21.18 -6.11 12.44
N TRP A 80 -22.18 -5.95 11.60
CA TRP A 80 -22.40 -4.74 10.81
C TRP A 80 -23.35 -3.81 11.59
N GLU A 81 -22.99 -2.56 11.75
CA GLU A 81 -23.67 -1.62 12.65
C GLU A 81 -23.94 -0.27 11.97
N ASP A 82 -24.85 0.52 12.52
CA ASP A 82 -25.02 1.92 12.13
C ASP A 82 -23.87 2.78 12.68
N ALA A 83 -22.71 2.69 12.01
CA ALA A 83 -21.52 3.43 12.37
C ALA A 83 -20.78 3.90 11.10
N PRO A 84 -19.91 4.91 11.19
CA PRO A 84 -19.01 5.26 10.10
C PRO A 84 -17.99 4.13 9.86
N TYR A 85 -17.82 3.73 8.60
CA TYR A 85 -16.84 2.72 8.20
C TYR A 85 -15.60 3.36 7.61
N VAL A 86 -14.43 2.81 7.97
CA VAL A 86 -13.12 3.16 7.42
C VAL A 86 -12.49 1.87 6.86
N PRO A 87 -12.81 1.49 5.62
CA PRO A 87 -12.24 0.31 5.00
C PRO A 87 -10.79 0.55 4.57
N TRP A 88 -10.06 -0.54 4.31
CA TRP A 88 -8.77 -0.47 3.60
C TRP A 88 -8.90 0.31 2.30
N GLY A 89 -9.97 0.07 1.56
CA GLY A 89 -10.40 0.88 0.43
C GLY A 89 -11.88 0.67 0.10
N TRP A 90 -12.50 1.70 -0.46
CA TRP A 90 -13.88 1.66 -0.90
C TRP A 90 -14.00 1.07 -2.30
N ASN A 91 -14.98 0.17 -2.49
CA ASN A 91 -15.29 -0.42 -3.79
C ASN A 91 -16.78 -0.82 -3.87
N PRO A 92 -17.33 -1.07 -5.08
CA PRO A 92 -18.74 -1.40 -5.25
C PRO A 92 -19.20 -2.67 -4.53
N ALA A 93 -18.33 -3.69 -4.41
CA ALA A 93 -18.68 -4.94 -3.74
C ALA A 93 -18.81 -4.75 -2.23
N LEU A 94 -17.95 -3.94 -1.61
CA LEU A 94 -18.07 -3.57 -0.20
C LEU A 94 -19.35 -2.77 0.04
N LEU A 95 -19.67 -1.78 -0.81
CA LEU A 95 -20.92 -1.02 -0.69
C LEU A 95 -22.16 -1.94 -0.77
N HIS A 96 -22.14 -2.90 -1.68
CA HIS A 96 -23.22 -3.88 -1.79
C HIS A 96 -23.33 -4.72 -0.51
N THR A 97 -22.22 -5.17 0.05
CA THR A 97 -22.19 -5.94 1.31
C THR A 97 -22.77 -5.12 2.48
N LEU A 98 -22.35 -3.86 2.62
CA LEU A 98 -22.82 -2.98 3.68
C LEU A 98 -24.34 -2.68 3.56
N ARG A 99 -24.82 -2.42 2.33
CA ARG A 99 -26.26 -2.24 2.07
C ARG A 99 -27.07 -3.49 2.40
N ALA A 100 -26.59 -4.65 1.96
CA ALA A 100 -27.25 -5.94 2.26
C ALA A 100 -27.30 -6.26 3.76
N ALA A 101 -26.33 -5.76 4.51
CA ALA A 101 -26.25 -5.88 5.97
C ALA A 101 -27.09 -4.81 6.72
N GLY A 102 -27.80 -3.93 6.01
CA GLY A 102 -28.67 -2.91 6.60
C GLY A 102 -27.97 -1.65 7.09
N VAL A 103 -26.70 -1.41 6.71
CA VAL A 103 -26.00 -0.15 7.04
C VAL A 103 -26.70 1.01 6.32
N PRO A 104 -27.09 2.09 7.06
CA PRO A 104 -27.85 3.20 6.48
C PRO A 104 -27.09 3.93 5.35
N GLU A 105 -27.80 4.34 4.28
CA GLU A 105 -27.21 4.99 3.10
C GLU A 105 -26.39 6.27 3.45
N HIS A 106 -26.77 7.01 4.48
CA HIS A 106 -26.02 8.21 4.88
C HIS A 106 -24.62 7.91 5.46
N ARG A 107 -24.30 6.64 5.74
CA ARG A 107 -22.98 6.14 6.14
C ARG A 107 -22.13 5.70 4.95
N LEU A 108 -22.73 5.56 3.78
CA LEU A 108 -22.11 4.96 2.60
C LEU A 108 -21.76 6.01 1.56
N LEU A 109 -20.83 5.68 0.69
CA LEU A 109 -20.54 6.49 -0.48
C LEU A 109 -21.71 6.37 -1.49
N THR A 110 -22.08 7.49 -2.08
CA THR A 110 -23.00 7.49 -3.23
C THR A 110 -22.34 6.87 -4.46
N ASP A 111 -23.14 6.44 -5.42
CA ASP A 111 -22.63 5.89 -6.68
C ASP A 111 -21.80 6.93 -7.47
N GLY A 112 -22.12 8.23 -7.33
CA GLY A 112 -21.32 9.31 -7.91
C GLY A 112 -19.93 9.41 -7.27
N GLN A 113 -19.87 9.38 -5.95
CA GLN A 113 -18.61 9.38 -5.21
C GLN A 113 -17.77 8.13 -5.52
N MET A 114 -18.42 6.96 -5.65
CA MET A 114 -17.73 5.72 -5.98
C MET A 114 -17.13 5.76 -7.40
N ARG A 115 -17.83 6.31 -8.40
CA ARG A 115 -17.29 6.50 -9.75
C ARG A 115 -16.09 7.44 -9.74
N LEU A 116 -16.20 8.55 -9.03
CA LEU A 116 -15.12 9.53 -8.92
C LEU A 116 -13.89 8.94 -8.19
N LEU A 117 -14.12 8.18 -7.11
CA LEU A 117 -13.03 7.48 -6.41
C LEU A 117 -12.32 6.49 -7.33
N ARG A 118 -13.06 5.72 -8.15
CA ARG A 118 -12.46 4.84 -9.15
C ARG A 118 -11.61 5.61 -10.14
N GLU A 119 -12.11 6.72 -10.68
CA GLU A 119 -11.35 7.54 -11.62
C GLU A 119 -10.05 8.02 -10.98
N LEU A 120 -10.13 8.60 -9.78
CA LEU A 120 -8.97 9.11 -9.06
C LEU A 120 -7.95 8.03 -8.67
N SER A 121 -8.39 6.78 -8.48
CA SER A 121 -7.53 5.63 -8.18
C SER A 121 -6.84 5.04 -9.42
N GLY A 122 -7.18 5.51 -10.63
CA GLY A 122 -6.58 5.01 -11.85
C GLY A 122 -5.17 5.57 -12.11
N ARG A 123 -4.32 4.80 -12.78
CA ARG A 123 -2.94 5.24 -13.15
C ARG A 123 -2.90 6.48 -14.02
N GLU A 124 -3.97 6.78 -14.74
CA GLU A 124 -4.09 8.06 -15.49
C GLU A 124 -4.02 9.27 -14.55
N THR A 125 -4.56 9.18 -13.35
CA THR A 125 -4.41 10.22 -12.32
C THR A 125 -2.96 10.41 -11.90
N GLY A 126 -2.24 9.30 -11.65
CA GLY A 126 -0.81 9.34 -11.37
C GLY A 126 0.00 9.95 -12.52
N ARG A 127 -0.34 9.61 -13.78
CA ARG A 127 0.26 10.20 -14.96
C ARG A 127 0.05 11.73 -15.02
N ARG A 128 -1.17 12.21 -14.74
CA ARG A 128 -1.46 13.65 -14.70
C ARG A 128 -0.62 14.36 -13.64
N VAL A 129 -0.50 13.79 -12.45
CA VAL A 129 0.35 14.32 -11.39
C VAL A 129 1.82 14.30 -11.80
N LEU A 130 2.32 13.18 -12.37
CA LEU A 130 3.69 13.09 -12.90
C LEU A 130 4.02 14.25 -13.85
N TYR A 131 3.13 14.54 -14.80
CA TYR A 131 3.36 15.63 -15.77
C TYR A 131 3.35 17.02 -15.13
N ARG A 132 2.61 17.22 -14.03
CA ARG A 132 2.65 18.47 -13.25
C ARG A 132 3.97 18.65 -12.52
N LEU A 133 4.58 17.56 -12.06
CA LEU A 133 5.85 17.60 -11.33
C LEU A 133 7.07 17.56 -12.27
N LYS A 134 6.91 17.14 -13.51
CA LYS A 134 8.01 17.00 -14.50
C LYS A 134 8.89 18.25 -14.70
N PRO A 135 8.39 19.50 -14.59
CA PRO A 135 9.21 20.69 -14.69
C PRO A 135 10.18 20.93 -13.52
N LEU A 136 10.06 20.17 -12.42
CA LEU A 136 10.99 20.29 -11.29
C LEU A 136 12.37 19.76 -11.67
N GLU A 137 13.43 20.47 -11.26
CA GLU A 137 14.79 20.01 -11.40
C GLU A 137 15.02 18.72 -10.59
N GLY A 138 15.81 17.80 -11.11
CA GLY A 138 16.10 16.51 -10.45
C GLY A 138 15.00 15.47 -10.57
N VAL A 139 13.98 15.71 -11.40
CA VAL A 139 12.83 14.85 -11.62
C VAL A 139 12.84 14.23 -13.01
N CYS A 140 12.35 12.99 -13.12
CA CYS A 140 12.16 12.29 -14.39
C CYS A 140 10.81 11.56 -14.41
N GLY A 141 10.57 10.82 -15.45
CA GLY A 141 9.41 9.95 -15.62
C GLY A 141 8.60 10.31 -16.86
N GLU A 142 8.15 9.26 -17.52
CA GLU A 142 7.27 9.36 -18.70
C GLU A 142 6.25 8.22 -18.65
N SER A 143 5.02 8.51 -19.03
CA SER A 143 3.93 7.53 -19.09
C SER A 143 2.96 7.92 -20.20
N TRP A 144 2.57 6.97 -21.04
CA TRP A 144 1.61 7.17 -22.13
C TRP A 144 0.41 6.24 -21.94
N VAL A 145 -0.78 6.74 -22.27
CA VAL A 145 -1.98 5.92 -22.41
C VAL A 145 -2.10 5.49 -23.85
N CYS A 146 -2.09 4.20 -24.11
CA CYS A 146 -2.31 3.62 -25.43
C CYS A 146 -3.71 2.99 -25.49
N CYS A 147 -4.46 3.36 -26.56
CA CYS A 147 -5.82 2.89 -26.79
C CYS A 147 -5.88 1.83 -27.90
N SER A 148 -4.77 1.51 -28.52
CA SER A 148 -4.64 0.46 -29.53
C SER A 148 -3.35 -0.35 -29.36
N PRO A 149 -3.31 -1.63 -29.82
CA PRO A 149 -2.10 -2.42 -29.84
C PRO A 149 -0.97 -1.80 -30.67
N ASP A 150 -1.32 -1.09 -31.75
CA ASP A 150 -0.33 -0.43 -32.64
C ASP A 150 0.40 0.70 -31.91
N GLU A 151 -0.31 1.47 -31.07
CA GLU A 151 0.33 2.49 -30.22
C GLU A 151 1.29 1.86 -29.21
N VAL A 152 0.94 0.72 -28.61
CA VAL A 152 1.82 -0.02 -27.71
C VAL A 152 3.07 -0.49 -28.46
N TYR A 153 2.89 -1.08 -29.64
CA TYR A 153 3.99 -1.54 -30.49
C TYR A 153 4.92 -0.41 -30.92
N PHE A 154 4.35 0.75 -31.25
CA PHE A 154 5.14 1.96 -31.53
C PHE A 154 6.06 2.33 -30.36
N HIS A 155 5.52 2.35 -29.12
CA HIS A 155 6.33 2.68 -27.94
C HIS A 155 7.37 1.60 -27.63
N LEU A 156 7.05 0.31 -27.81
CA LEU A 156 8.02 -0.80 -27.68
C LEU A 156 9.23 -0.60 -28.60
N ASN A 157 8.99 -0.28 -29.89
CA ASN A 157 10.07 -0.05 -30.84
C ASN A 157 10.88 1.22 -30.53
N ARG A 158 10.21 2.27 -30.04
CA ARG A 158 10.87 3.55 -29.75
C ARG A 158 11.73 3.49 -28.48
N LEU A 159 11.24 2.80 -27.44
CA LEU A 159 11.83 2.81 -26.09
C LEU A 159 12.68 1.57 -25.80
N GLY A 160 12.50 0.50 -26.57
CA GLY A 160 13.13 -0.80 -26.35
C GLY A 160 12.45 -1.59 -25.24
N GLN A 161 12.83 -1.37 -23.99
CA GLN A 161 12.21 -2.02 -22.84
C GLN A 161 11.22 -1.09 -22.14
N VAL A 162 10.03 -1.59 -21.88
CA VAL A 162 8.95 -0.83 -21.23
C VAL A 162 8.28 -1.61 -20.11
N MET A 163 7.59 -0.88 -19.25
CA MET A 163 6.58 -1.41 -18.32
C MET A 163 5.20 -1.14 -18.91
N LEU A 164 4.44 -2.21 -19.14
CA LEU A 164 3.03 -2.16 -19.51
C LEU A 164 2.20 -2.30 -18.24
N LYS A 165 1.25 -1.38 -18.00
CA LYS A 165 0.45 -1.38 -16.78
C LYS A 165 -1.03 -1.22 -17.11
N ALA A 166 -1.89 -2.09 -16.59
CA ALA A 166 -3.33 -1.90 -16.64
C ALA A 166 -3.75 -0.66 -15.84
N PRO A 167 -4.72 0.16 -16.31
CA PRO A 167 -5.17 1.37 -15.62
C PRO A 167 -5.57 1.15 -14.17
N TRP A 168 -6.23 0.05 -13.87
CA TRP A 168 -6.56 -0.39 -12.52
C TRP A 168 -6.02 -1.80 -12.31
N SER A 169 -5.16 -1.95 -11.33
CA SER A 169 -4.66 -3.26 -10.88
C SER A 169 -4.03 -3.10 -9.50
N GLY A 170 -3.85 -4.18 -8.77
CA GLY A 170 -3.22 -4.17 -7.46
C GLY A 170 -2.22 -5.30 -7.29
N SER A 171 -1.28 -5.12 -6.34
CA SER A 171 -0.31 -6.15 -5.91
C SER A 171 0.51 -6.74 -7.07
N GLY A 172 1.04 -5.90 -7.97
CA GLY A 172 1.85 -6.35 -9.12
C GLY A 172 1.07 -7.03 -10.25
N ARG A 173 -0.20 -7.39 -10.04
CA ARG A 173 -1.06 -7.97 -11.06
C ARG A 173 -1.42 -6.90 -12.11
N GLY A 174 -1.33 -7.24 -13.40
CA GLY A 174 -1.60 -6.26 -14.47
C GLY A 174 -0.44 -5.31 -14.77
N VAL A 175 0.76 -5.66 -14.31
CA VAL A 175 2.03 -5.01 -14.69
C VAL A 175 2.91 -6.03 -15.37
N MET A 176 3.53 -5.66 -16.49
CA MET A 176 4.37 -6.55 -17.29
C MET A 176 5.54 -5.79 -17.91
N LYS A 177 6.75 -6.32 -17.77
CA LYS A 177 7.91 -5.87 -18.52
C LYS A 177 7.86 -6.47 -19.93
N ALA A 178 8.12 -5.68 -20.95
CA ALA A 178 8.15 -6.12 -22.33
C ALA A 178 9.17 -5.33 -23.18
N GLY A 179 9.71 -6.00 -24.19
CA GLY A 179 10.51 -5.41 -25.26
C GLY A 179 9.94 -5.75 -26.65
N PRO A 180 10.55 -5.27 -27.74
CA PRO A 180 10.07 -5.55 -29.10
C PRO A 180 10.02 -7.05 -29.43
N SER A 181 10.97 -7.84 -28.90
CA SER A 181 11.03 -9.29 -29.10
C SER A 181 9.90 -10.05 -28.40
N ASP A 182 9.24 -9.45 -27.38
CA ASP A 182 8.17 -10.07 -26.61
C ASP A 182 6.79 -9.86 -27.27
N TRP A 183 6.72 -9.09 -28.38
CA TRP A 183 5.48 -8.75 -29.08
C TRP A 183 4.91 -9.94 -29.85
N ASN A 184 4.48 -10.96 -29.15
CA ASN A 184 3.88 -12.17 -29.68
C ASN A 184 2.34 -12.18 -29.47
N ALA A 185 1.66 -13.20 -30.00
CA ALA A 185 0.20 -13.32 -29.92
C ALA A 185 -0.34 -13.32 -28.48
N SER A 186 0.40 -13.83 -27.51
CA SER A 186 0.02 -13.85 -26.09
C SER A 186 0.00 -12.46 -25.50
N LEU A 187 1.08 -11.69 -25.70
CA LEU A 187 1.19 -10.31 -25.23
C LEU A 187 0.16 -9.40 -25.91
N GLN A 188 0.00 -9.53 -27.24
CA GLN A 188 -1.01 -8.78 -27.98
C GLN A 188 -2.43 -9.08 -27.48
N GLY A 189 -2.76 -10.34 -27.23
CA GLY A 189 -4.04 -10.76 -26.67
C GLY A 189 -4.28 -10.20 -25.25
N TRP A 190 -3.23 -10.13 -24.42
CA TRP A 190 -3.31 -9.51 -23.09
C TRP A 190 -3.55 -7.98 -23.22
N VAL A 191 -2.78 -7.28 -24.05
CA VAL A 191 -2.94 -5.84 -24.32
C VAL A 191 -4.35 -5.52 -24.83
N GLN A 192 -4.83 -6.25 -25.83
CA GLN A 192 -6.20 -6.07 -26.38
C GLN A 192 -7.28 -6.27 -25.32
N ARG A 193 -7.13 -7.29 -24.46
CA ARG A 193 -8.06 -7.54 -23.36
C ARG A 193 -8.09 -6.37 -22.39
N ILE A 194 -6.92 -5.83 -21.97
CA ILE A 194 -6.85 -4.69 -21.05
C ILE A 194 -7.49 -3.44 -21.69
N ILE A 195 -7.15 -3.12 -22.93
CA ILE A 195 -7.73 -1.97 -23.66
C ILE A 195 -9.27 -2.12 -23.74
N ARG A 196 -9.76 -3.30 -24.11
CA ARG A 196 -11.21 -3.55 -24.20
C ARG A 196 -11.94 -3.43 -22.87
N THR A 197 -11.33 -3.87 -21.76
CA THR A 197 -11.99 -3.93 -20.45
C THR A 197 -11.80 -2.69 -19.59
N GLN A 198 -10.68 -1.96 -19.81
CA GLN A 198 -10.32 -0.81 -19.00
C GLN A 198 -10.11 0.49 -19.80
N GLY A 199 -10.31 0.47 -21.12
CA GLY A 199 -10.28 1.64 -22.00
C GLY A 199 -8.91 2.04 -22.50
N GLY A 200 -7.83 1.45 -22.01
CA GLY A 200 -6.45 1.76 -22.41
C GLY A 200 -5.45 0.95 -21.62
N ILE A 201 -4.16 1.14 -21.92
CA ILE A 201 -3.03 0.56 -21.20
C ILE A 201 -1.95 1.62 -21.05
N MET A 202 -1.28 1.66 -19.89
CA MET A 202 -0.16 2.56 -19.66
C MET A 202 1.13 1.94 -20.20
N VAL A 203 1.94 2.74 -20.87
CA VAL A 203 3.28 2.37 -21.34
C VAL A 203 4.28 3.33 -20.74
N GLU A 204 5.29 2.81 -20.07
CA GLU A 204 6.33 3.58 -19.39
C GLU A 204 7.71 3.03 -19.74
N PRO A 205 8.77 3.86 -19.84
CA PRO A 205 10.13 3.34 -20.02
C PRO A 205 10.52 2.44 -18.85
N LEU A 206 11.29 1.39 -19.11
CA LEU A 206 11.95 0.63 -18.06
C LEU A 206 13.20 1.38 -17.61
N TYR A 207 13.16 1.90 -16.38
CA TYR A 207 14.28 2.64 -15.80
C TYR A 207 15.24 1.72 -15.04
N GLN A 208 16.53 2.09 -15.04
CA GLN A 208 17.52 1.51 -14.13
C GLN A 208 17.27 2.08 -12.74
N LYS A 209 16.63 1.28 -11.88
CA LYS A 209 16.19 1.68 -10.55
C LYS A 209 17.31 1.47 -9.51
N ALA A 210 17.52 2.46 -8.62
CA ALA A 210 18.34 2.34 -7.42
C ALA A 210 17.48 1.86 -6.23
N CYS A 211 16.35 2.50 -5.97
CA CYS A 211 15.47 2.10 -4.87
C CYS A 211 14.02 2.51 -5.14
N ASP A 212 13.09 1.78 -4.52
CA ASP A 212 11.68 2.14 -4.41
C ASP A 212 11.42 2.79 -3.05
N PHE A 213 10.64 3.86 -3.03
CA PHE A 213 10.16 4.49 -1.81
C PHE A 213 8.78 5.10 -2.06
N ALA A 214 8.10 5.53 -1.02
CA ALA A 214 6.87 6.28 -1.16
C ALA A 214 6.85 7.49 -0.23
N MET A 215 6.05 8.47 -0.58
CA MET A 215 5.57 9.50 0.33
C MET A 215 4.13 9.17 0.68
N GLU A 216 3.85 9.11 1.99
CA GLU A 216 2.54 8.81 2.52
C GLU A 216 1.85 10.10 2.94
N PHE A 217 0.55 10.20 2.69
CA PHE A 217 -0.26 11.39 2.93
C PHE A 217 -1.57 11.04 3.62
N HIS A 218 -2.20 12.06 4.21
CA HIS A 218 -3.55 11.97 4.76
C HIS A 218 -4.41 13.14 4.27
N ALA A 219 -5.53 12.82 3.62
CA ALA A 219 -6.54 13.78 3.21
C ALA A 219 -7.65 13.88 4.27
N ASP A 220 -8.01 15.09 4.66
CA ASP A 220 -9.02 15.34 5.71
C ASP A 220 -10.47 15.32 5.21
N GLY A 221 -10.66 15.23 3.89
CA GLY A 221 -11.98 15.31 3.24
C GLY A 221 -12.58 16.72 3.20
N LYS A 222 -11.75 17.75 3.46
CA LYS A 222 -12.16 19.17 3.45
C LYS A 222 -11.26 20.04 2.55
N GLY A 223 -10.44 19.40 1.72
CA GLY A 223 -9.54 20.07 0.78
C GLY A 223 -8.10 20.23 1.28
N HIS A 224 -7.76 19.68 2.44
CA HIS A 224 -6.40 19.71 2.95
C HIS A 224 -5.78 18.31 2.94
N VAL A 225 -4.55 18.21 2.40
CA VAL A 225 -3.70 17.01 2.43
C VAL A 225 -2.45 17.33 3.25
N SER A 226 -2.15 16.47 4.21
CA SER A 226 -0.94 16.56 5.03
C SER A 226 0.01 15.42 4.71
N PHE A 227 1.31 15.66 4.86
CA PHE A 227 2.34 14.64 4.75
C PHE A 227 2.34 13.76 6.01
N ALA A 228 2.29 12.45 5.83
CA ALA A 228 2.26 11.46 6.90
C ALA A 228 3.62 10.79 7.15
N GLY A 229 4.57 10.91 6.22
CA GLY A 229 5.92 10.38 6.35
C GLY A 229 6.42 9.70 5.09
N TYR A 230 7.65 9.23 5.15
CA TYR A 230 8.26 8.39 4.11
C TYR A 230 8.05 6.91 4.40
N SER A 231 7.99 6.09 3.36
CA SER A 231 8.15 4.66 3.46
C SER A 231 9.21 4.17 2.46
N LEU A 232 10.12 3.32 2.93
CA LEU A 232 11.14 2.66 2.13
C LEU A 232 10.82 1.16 2.12
N PHE A 233 10.70 0.56 0.94
CA PHE A 233 10.23 -0.81 0.81
C PHE A 233 11.10 -1.64 -0.14
N ASP A 234 11.09 -2.95 0.12
CA ASP A 234 11.75 -3.94 -0.72
C ASP A 234 10.74 -4.59 -1.67
N THR A 235 11.20 -4.86 -2.88
CA THR A 235 10.50 -5.72 -3.84
C THR A 235 11.38 -6.89 -4.23
N ASP A 236 10.77 -8.01 -4.65
CA ASP A 236 11.53 -9.11 -5.25
C ASP A 236 11.95 -8.79 -6.70
N GLU A 237 12.66 -9.73 -7.35
CA GLU A 237 13.09 -9.62 -8.73
C GLU A 237 11.95 -9.48 -9.75
N HIS A 238 10.72 -9.84 -9.34
CA HIS A 238 9.49 -9.70 -10.13
C HIS A 238 8.73 -8.41 -9.81
N GLY A 239 9.21 -7.60 -8.85
CA GLY A 239 8.56 -6.37 -8.38
C GLY A 239 7.44 -6.61 -7.36
N ASN A 240 7.30 -7.82 -6.79
CA ASN A 240 6.33 -8.07 -5.73
C ASN A 240 6.84 -7.50 -4.40
N TYR A 241 5.95 -6.85 -3.68
CA TYR A 241 6.23 -6.28 -2.37
C TYR A 241 6.64 -7.36 -1.35
N LYS A 242 7.77 -7.14 -0.65
CA LYS A 242 8.29 -7.99 0.43
C LYS A 242 8.06 -7.41 1.82
N GLY A 243 8.09 -6.09 1.95
CA GLY A 243 7.95 -5.41 3.22
C GLY A 243 8.57 -4.02 3.23
N ASN A 244 8.48 -3.36 4.38
CA ASN A 244 9.03 -2.03 4.58
C ASN A 244 10.19 -2.05 5.58
N PHE A 245 11.12 -1.11 5.41
CA PHE A 245 12.08 -0.77 6.46
C PHE A 245 11.38 0.10 7.52
N LEU A 246 11.46 -0.30 8.76
CA LEU A 246 10.99 0.47 9.90
C LEU A 246 12.10 1.41 10.35
N LEU A 247 12.04 2.64 9.87
CA LEU A 247 13.05 3.68 10.08
C LEU A 247 12.36 5.02 10.37
N SER A 248 13.05 5.91 11.07
CA SER A 248 12.60 7.31 11.15
C SER A 248 12.69 8.00 9.79
N ASP A 249 11.85 9.02 9.56
CA ASP A 249 11.92 9.83 8.32
C ASP A 249 13.33 10.39 8.09
N ALA A 250 14.00 10.84 9.14
CA ALA A 250 15.38 11.32 9.05
C ALA A 250 16.36 10.23 8.57
N ALA A 251 16.14 8.97 8.95
CA ALA A 251 16.98 7.86 8.50
C ALA A 251 16.67 7.50 7.04
N ILE A 252 15.39 7.49 6.64
CA ILE A 252 14.98 7.25 5.25
C ILE A 252 15.54 8.36 4.34
N VAL A 253 15.34 9.62 4.70
CA VAL A 253 15.88 10.76 3.93
C VAL A 253 17.39 10.66 3.78
N ARG A 254 18.13 10.29 4.84
CA ARG A 254 19.58 10.07 4.75
C ARG A 254 19.96 8.99 3.74
N SER A 255 19.21 7.90 3.67
CA SER A 255 19.43 6.85 2.66
C SER A 255 19.15 7.36 1.24
N LEU A 256 18.06 8.11 1.04
CA LEU A 256 17.70 8.68 -0.26
C LEU A 256 18.68 9.76 -0.71
N THR A 257 19.25 10.54 0.22
CA THR A 257 20.20 11.61 -0.10
C THR A 257 21.59 11.11 -0.50
N ALA A 258 21.84 9.82 -0.43
CA ALA A 258 23.01 9.21 -1.10
C ALA A 258 22.92 9.29 -2.63
N TRP A 259 21.73 9.46 -3.19
CA TRP A 259 21.47 9.47 -4.63
C TRP A 259 21.03 10.83 -5.16
N VAL A 260 20.13 11.51 -4.44
CA VAL A 260 19.51 12.78 -4.86
C VAL A 260 19.61 13.81 -3.74
N SER A 261 19.59 15.11 -4.07
CA SER A 261 19.67 16.13 -3.03
C SER A 261 18.38 16.21 -2.19
N LEU A 262 18.52 16.58 -0.90
CA LEU A 262 17.38 16.85 -0.02
C LEU A 262 16.44 17.91 -0.63
N HIS A 263 16.99 18.91 -1.31
CA HIS A 263 16.21 19.95 -1.97
C HIS A 263 15.23 19.38 -3.01
N VAL A 264 15.63 18.37 -3.78
CA VAL A 264 14.74 17.70 -4.75
C VAL A 264 13.61 16.99 -4.03
N LEU A 265 13.90 16.25 -2.95
CA LEU A 265 12.86 15.55 -2.16
C LEU A 265 11.85 16.54 -1.55
N ASP A 266 12.33 17.65 -0.98
CA ASP A 266 11.47 18.68 -0.40
C ASP A 266 10.57 19.35 -1.46
N ARG A 267 11.13 19.71 -2.63
CA ARG A 267 10.36 20.29 -3.74
C ARG A 267 9.30 19.34 -4.27
N VAL A 268 9.63 18.05 -4.40
CA VAL A 268 8.65 17.01 -4.79
C VAL A 268 7.54 16.89 -3.76
N ARG A 269 7.87 16.87 -2.46
CA ARG A 269 6.87 16.81 -1.38
C ARG A 269 5.92 18.02 -1.40
N GLU A 270 6.46 19.23 -1.51
CA GLU A 270 5.67 20.47 -1.58
C GLU A 270 4.73 20.48 -2.79
N ALA A 271 5.23 20.09 -3.96
CA ALA A 271 4.44 20.01 -5.18
C ALA A 271 3.33 18.96 -5.08
N LEU A 272 3.64 17.78 -4.51
CA LEU A 272 2.63 16.74 -4.27
C LEU A 272 1.55 17.20 -3.29
N LEU A 273 1.89 17.86 -2.20
CA LEU A 273 0.91 18.41 -1.27
C LEU A 273 -0.05 19.39 -1.95
N ALA A 274 0.47 20.27 -2.80
CA ALA A 274 -0.34 21.21 -3.57
C ALA A 274 -1.24 20.49 -4.59
N GLU A 275 -0.68 19.60 -5.42
CA GLU A 275 -1.44 18.89 -6.45
C GLU A 275 -2.49 17.95 -5.85
N LEU A 276 -2.15 17.19 -4.81
CA LEU A 276 -3.09 16.28 -4.15
C LEU A 276 -4.21 17.04 -3.44
N SER A 277 -3.94 18.19 -2.84
CA SER A 277 -4.98 19.03 -2.21
C SER A 277 -6.00 19.51 -3.24
N VAL A 278 -5.55 19.92 -4.42
CA VAL A 278 -6.44 20.30 -5.53
C VAL A 278 -7.18 19.09 -6.09
N LEU A 279 -6.49 17.99 -6.31
CA LEU A 279 -7.02 16.78 -6.94
C LEU A 279 -8.09 16.10 -6.09
N LEU A 280 -7.80 15.93 -4.79
CA LEU A 280 -8.67 15.18 -3.89
C LEU A 280 -9.76 16.07 -3.28
N GLY A 281 -9.45 17.35 -3.01
CA GLY A 281 -10.41 18.31 -2.51
C GLY A 281 -11.22 17.76 -1.32
N SER A 282 -12.55 17.84 -1.41
CA SER A 282 -13.48 17.27 -0.44
C SER A 282 -13.96 15.85 -0.78
N VAL A 283 -13.40 15.25 -1.83
CA VAL A 283 -13.91 13.97 -2.38
C VAL A 283 -13.38 12.77 -1.63
N TYR A 284 -12.12 12.85 -1.17
CA TYR A 284 -11.45 11.74 -0.49
C TYR A 284 -11.07 12.12 0.94
N ARG A 285 -11.35 11.21 1.87
CA ARG A 285 -10.89 11.27 3.26
C ARG A 285 -10.20 9.96 3.60
N GLY A 286 -8.96 10.03 4.07
CA GLY A 286 -8.17 8.87 4.48
C GLY A 286 -6.71 8.98 4.10
N TYR A 287 -5.97 7.92 4.35
CA TYR A 287 -4.57 7.81 3.95
C TYR A 287 -4.45 7.43 2.48
N LEU A 288 -3.36 7.87 1.87
CA LEU A 288 -2.94 7.49 0.52
C LEU A 288 -1.41 7.49 0.45
N GLY A 289 -0.87 6.73 -0.49
CA GLY A 289 0.56 6.71 -0.80
C GLY A 289 0.84 7.09 -2.24
N VAL A 290 1.95 7.76 -2.47
CA VAL A 290 2.50 8.02 -3.81
C VAL A 290 3.79 7.23 -3.92
N ASP A 291 3.77 6.16 -4.71
CA ASP A 291 4.94 5.34 -4.98
C ASP A 291 5.89 6.09 -5.91
N MET A 292 7.15 6.02 -5.58
CA MET A 292 8.26 6.72 -6.25
C MET A 292 9.43 5.78 -6.43
N MET A 293 10.35 6.16 -7.29
CA MET A 293 11.66 5.51 -7.37
C MET A 293 12.76 6.52 -7.64
N ILE A 294 13.97 6.19 -7.20
CA ILE A 294 15.19 6.83 -7.70
C ILE A 294 15.72 5.97 -8.82
N CYS A 295 15.96 6.58 -9.97
CA CYS A 295 16.45 5.89 -11.16
C CYS A 295 17.52 6.67 -11.89
N ARG A 296 18.34 5.96 -12.66
CA ARG A 296 19.45 6.53 -13.43
C ARG A 296 19.01 6.89 -14.84
N ILE A 297 19.31 8.11 -15.26
CA ILE A 297 19.14 8.57 -16.65
C ILE A 297 20.47 9.22 -17.11
N GLY A 298 21.14 8.58 -18.05
CA GLY A 298 22.52 8.93 -18.36
C GLY A 298 23.43 8.75 -17.15
N GLU A 299 24.13 9.81 -16.75
CA GLU A 299 24.99 9.80 -15.57
C GLU A 299 24.30 10.32 -14.30
N ALA A 300 23.08 10.84 -14.39
CA ALA A 300 22.36 11.46 -13.27
C ALA A 300 21.39 10.48 -12.59
N TRP A 301 21.32 10.56 -11.26
CA TRP A 301 20.27 9.96 -10.46
C TRP A 301 19.13 10.96 -10.27
N LEU A 302 17.91 10.56 -10.62
CA LEU A 302 16.73 11.41 -10.63
C LEU A 302 15.58 10.74 -9.89
N VAL A 303 14.65 11.54 -9.37
CA VAL A 303 13.42 11.06 -8.76
C VAL A 303 12.35 10.88 -9.83
N HIS A 304 11.77 9.69 -9.92
CA HIS A 304 10.47 9.49 -10.57
C HIS A 304 9.39 9.74 -9.51
N PRO A 305 8.71 10.90 -9.52
CA PRO A 305 7.97 11.39 -8.35
C PRO A 305 6.56 10.83 -8.22
N CYS A 306 6.09 10.05 -9.20
CA CYS A 306 4.77 9.44 -9.18
C CYS A 306 4.71 8.24 -10.12
N VAL A 307 5.06 7.07 -9.60
CA VAL A 307 4.94 5.78 -10.29
C VAL A 307 3.49 5.28 -10.22
N GLU A 308 2.85 5.48 -9.06
CA GLU A 308 1.45 5.12 -8.78
C GLU A 308 0.92 5.92 -7.59
N ILE A 309 -0.38 6.22 -7.60
CA ILE A 309 -1.10 6.76 -6.45
C ILE A 309 -1.98 5.65 -5.87
N ASN A 310 -1.67 5.23 -4.65
CA ASN A 310 -2.46 4.28 -3.89
C ASN A 310 -3.52 5.05 -3.09
N LEU A 311 -4.68 5.35 -3.70
CA LEU A 311 -5.76 6.14 -3.07
C LEU A 311 -6.57 5.27 -2.11
N ARG A 312 -5.91 4.73 -1.13
CA ARG A 312 -6.41 3.84 -0.07
C ARG A 312 -5.34 3.66 0.99
N MET A 313 -5.71 2.96 2.08
CA MET A 313 -4.71 2.43 2.99
C MET A 313 -3.75 1.49 2.26
N ASN A 314 -2.48 1.51 2.63
CA ASN A 314 -1.43 0.67 2.05
C ASN A 314 -0.42 0.24 3.12
N MET A 315 0.45 -0.73 2.80
CA MET A 315 1.41 -1.27 3.77
C MET A 315 2.49 -0.25 4.16
N GLY A 316 2.82 0.70 3.29
CA GLY A 316 3.72 1.82 3.59
C GLY A 316 3.16 2.70 4.70
N VAL A 317 1.89 3.12 4.60
CA VAL A 317 1.19 3.86 5.65
C VAL A 317 1.16 3.05 6.95
N VAL A 318 0.78 1.75 6.90
CA VAL A 318 0.73 0.91 8.11
C VAL A 318 2.09 0.84 8.79
N SER A 319 3.16 0.58 8.02
CA SER A 319 4.52 0.50 8.57
C SER A 319 4.98 1.83 9.17
N ARG A 320 4.64 2.97 8.53
CA ARG A 320 4.95 4.31 9.05
C ARG A 320 4.22 4.58 10.36
N LEU A 321 2.90 4.35 10.41
CA LEU A 321 2.09 4.55 11.61
C LEU A 321 2.48 3.59 12.74
N PHE A 322 2.86 2.35 12.39
CA PHE A 322 3.40 1.40 13.35
C PHE A 322 4.71 1.91 13.96
N PHE A 323 5.65 2.36 13.13
CA PHE A 323 6.91 2.92 13.61
C PHE A 323 6.66 4.10 14.58
N ASP A 324 5.85 5.06 14.19
CA ASP A 324 5.61 6.28 14.98
C ASP A 324 4.96 6.00 16.31
N ARG A 325 4.08 5.02 16.36
CA ARG A 325 3.29 4.73 17.55
C ARG A 325 3.92 3.68 18.47
N TRP A 326 4.49 2.63 17.89
CA TRP A 326 4.83 1.40 18.61
C TRP A 326 6.33 1.12 18.70
N MET A 327 7.17 1.85 17.99
CA MET A 327 8.63 1.65 18.06
C MET A 327 9.33 2.76 18.83
N ASP A 328 10.46 2.39 19.42
CA ASP A 328 11.43 3.38 19.90
C ASP A 328 11.95 4.17 18.69
N PRO A 329 11.98 5.54 18.74
CA PRO A 329 12.39 6.35 17.60
C PRO A 329 13.83 6.10 17.11
N GLN A 330 14.69 5.50 17.95
CA GLN A 330 16.07 5.16 17.60
C GLN A 330 16.23 3.72 17.11
N ALA A 331 15.21 2.87 17.34
CA ALA A 331 15.24 1.50 16.86
C ALA A 331 15.06 1.43 15.34
N ARG A 332 15.50 0.33 14.76
CA ARG A 332 15.36 0.02 13.33
C ARG A 332 14.79 -1.37 13.17
N GLY A 333 14.07 -1.61 12.10
CA GLY A 333 13.49 -2.93 11.89
C GLY A 333 13.00 -3.14 10.47
N LYS A 334 12.33 -4.27 10.32
CA LYS A 334 11.60 -4.64 9.10
C LYS A 334 10.15 -4.95 9.45
N PHE A 335 9.25 -4.49 8.61
CA PHE A 335 7.85 -4.86 8.55
C PHE A 335 7.71 -5.83 7.39
N VAL A 336 7.31 -7.06 7.66
CA VAL A 336 7.34 -8.18 6.72
C VAL A 336 5.94 -8.69 6.49
N VAL A 337 5.59 -8.93 5.22
CA VAL A 337 4.36 -9.62 4.81
C VAL A 337 4.76 -10.90 4.11
N GLU A 338 4.35 -12.03 4.66
CA GLU A 338 4.69 -13.35 4.12
C GLU A 338 3.45 -14.19 3.83
N HIS A 339 3.57 -15.02 2.80
CA HIS A 339 2.58 -16.03 2.43
C HIS A 339 3.21 -17.43 2.52
N TYR A 340 2.51 -18.35 3.16
CA TYR A 340 2.90 -19.74 3.34
C TYR A 340 1.95 -20.67 2.59
N PHE A 341 2.49 -21.73 2.02
CA PHE A 341 1.73 -22.62 1.13
C PHE A 341 1.07 -23.79 1.86
N THR A 342 1.56 -24.17 3.05
CA THR A 342 1.04 -25.30 3.82
C THR A 342 0.64 -24.91 5.24
N ASP A 343 -0.29 -25.67 5.83
CA ASP A 343 -0.71 -25.48 7.22
C ASP A 343 0.44 -25.77 8.18
N GLY A 344 0.59 -24.92 9.18
CA GLY A 344 1.62 -25.04 10.19
C GLY A 344 2.95 -24.35 9.86
N GLU A 345 3.23 -23.98 8.60
CA GLU A 345 4.46 -23.28 8.24
C GLU A 345 4.55 -21.91 8.94
N ALA A 346 3.49 -21.09 8.85
CA ALA A 346 3.45 -19.80 9.54
C ALA A 346 3.68 -19.95 11.05
N LEU A 347 3.04 -20.95 11.66
CA LEU A 347 3.16 -21.20 13.10
C LEU A 347 4.58 -21.65 13.47
N ALA A 348 5.21 -22.49 12.68
CA ALA A 348 6.59 -22.92 12.92
C ALA A 348 7.58 -21.76 12.79
N VAL A 349 7.39 -20.88 11.80
CA VAL A 349 8.19 -19.66 11.65
C VAL A 349 7.95 -18.72 12.83
N HIS A 350 6.70 -18.53 13.24
CA HIS A 350 6.31 -17.70 14.39
C HIS A 350 7.05 -18.15 15.68
N HIS A 351 6.99 -19.43 16.02
CA HIS A 351 7.66 -19.96 17.21
C HIS A 351 9.18 -19.75 17.14
N ARG A 352 9.81 -20.11 16.00
CA ARG A 352 11.25 -19.92 15.80
C ARG A 352 11.70 -18.46 15.98
N LEU A 353 10.93 -17.51 15.40
CA LEU A 353 11.23 -16.08 15.52
C LEU A 353 10.99 -15.57 16.93
N GLN A 354 9.95 -16.05 17.60
CA GLN A 354 9.62 -15.68 18.98
C GLN A 354 10.71 -16.14 19.97
N GLU A 355 11.24 -17.35 19.76
CA GLU A 355 12.35 -17.90 20.57
C GLU A 355 13.70 -17.23 20.25
N GLY A 356 14.00 -17.03 18.95
CA GLY A 356 15.26 -16.48 18.50
C GLY A 356 15.41 -14.96 18.67
N CYS A 357 14.30 -14.24 18.71
CA CYS A 357 14.24 -12.79 18.77
C CYS A 357 13.20 -12.31 19.82
N PRO A 358 13.47 -12.48 21.13
CA PRO A 358 12.52 -12.13 22.19
C PRO A 358 12.10 -10.67 22.14
N LEU A 359 10.79 -10.42 22.27
CA LEU A 359 10.22 -9.08 22.29
C LEU A 359 10.70 -8.29 23.52
N THR A 360 11.18 -7.09 23.28
CA THR A 360 11.54 -6.12 24.33
C THR A 360 10.74 -4.84 24.16
N VAL A 361 9.99 -4.47 25.19
CA VAL A 361 9.13 -3.28 25.23
C VAL A 361 9.55 -2.39 26.40
N LYS A 362 9.65 -1.07 26.14
CA LYS A 362 9.90 -0.05 27.16
C LYS A 362 8.91 1.09 26.95
N GLY A 363 8.17 1.47 28.00
CA GLY A 363 7.20 2.57 27.93
C GLY A 363 6.13 2.41 26.82
N GLY A 364 5.68 1.16 26.57
CA GLY A 364 4.71 0.85 25.53
C GLY A 364 5.27 0.85 24.10
N ARG A 365 6.59 0.94 23.93
CA ARG A 365 7.27 0.95 22.64
C ARG A 365 8.25 -0.22 22.51
N MET A 366 8.26 -0.84 21.36
CA MET A 366 9.16 -1.92 21.00
C MET A 366 10.58 -1.38 20.78
N THR A 367 11.55 -1.93 21.49
CA THR A 367 12.97 -1.57 21.36
C THR A 367 13.77 -2.63 20.63
N ALA A 368 13.36 -3.90 20.68
CA ALA A 368 14.00 -5.02 20.00
C ALA A 368 13.06 -6.23 19.93
N GLY A 369 13.42 -7.18 19.08
CA GLY A 369 12.80 -8.50 19.01
C GLY A 369 11.81 -8.66 17.86
N TYR A 370 11.04 -9.72 17.94
CA TYR A 370 9.99 -10.11 16.99
C TYR A 370 8.60 -9.87 17.57
N LEU A 371 7.69 -9.43 16.74
CA LEU A 371 6.26 -9.29 17.08
C LEU A 371 5.41 -9.63 15.86
N SER A 372 4.53 -10.63 15.98
CA SER A 372 3.44 -10.81 15.01
C SER A 372 2.39 -9.71 15.19
N LEU A 373 1.85 -9.18 14.10
CA LEU A 373 0.79 -8.17 14.16
C LEU A 373 -0.62 -8.78 14.10
N ILE A 374 -0.69 -10.10 14.07
CA ILE A 374 -1.91 -10.91 14.04
C ILE A 374 -1.74 -12.14 14.92
N PRO A 375 -2.82 -12.75 15.43
CA PRO A 375 -2.75 -14.07 16.01
C PRO A 375 -2.33 -15.09 14.95
N VAL A 376 -1.43 -16.01 15.30
CA VAL A 376 -0.92 -17.05 14.39
C VAL A 376 -1.41 -18.40 14.87
N SER A 377 -2.08 -19.14 14.01
CA SER A 377 -2.58 -20.49 14.22
C SER A 377 -1.96 -21.48 13.20
N ARG A 378 -2.33 -22.76 13.32
CA ARG A 378 -1.91 -23.77 12.35
C ARG A 378 -2.45 -23.47 10.94
N GLU A 379 -3.64 -22.89 10.86
CA GLU A 379 -4.31 -22.58 9.61
C GLU A 379 -3.82 -21.28 8.95
N THR A 380 -3.08 -20.42 9.66
CA THR A 380 -2.57 -19.15 9.14
C THR A 380 -1.69 -19.36 7.91
N ARG A 381 -2.02 -18.65 6.83
CA ARG A 381 -1.28 -18.66 5.55
C ARG A 381 -0.64 -17.32 5.24
N TYR A 382 -1.26 -16.24 5.67
CA TYR A 382 -0.71 -14.88 5.53
C TYR A 382 -0.34 -14.34 6.90
N GLN A 383 0.90 -13.90 7.03
CA GLN A 383 1.40 -13.34 8.28
C GLN A 383 1.99 -11.95 8.04
N ILE A 384 1.72 -11.06 8.96
CA ILE A 384 2.41 -9.77 9.07
C ILE A 384 3.11 -9.72 10.41
N TYR A 385 4.40 -9.40 10.38
CA TYR A 385 5.19 -9.27 11.59
C TYR A 385 6.26 -8.18 11.46
N VAL A 386 6.81 -7.80 12.58
CA VAL A 386 7.95 -6.90 12.65
C VAL A 386 9.12 -7.56 13.34
N GLN A 387 10.32 -7.26 12.86
CA GLN A 387 11.57 -7.60 13.51
C GLN A 387 12.34 -6.30 13.76
N VAL A 388 12.68 -6.05 15.02
CA VAL A 388 13.33 -4.82 15.46
C VAL A 388 14.67 -5.15 16.10
N SER A 389 15.69 -4.39 15.74
CA SER A 389 17.04 -4.50 16.30
C SER A 389 17.41 -3.21 17.02
N ALA A 390 17.98 -3.33 18.22
CA ALA A 390 18.57 -2.22 18.93
C ALA A 390 19.96 -1.82 18.38
N ALA A 391 20.61 -2.72 17.65
CA ALA A 391 21.88 -2.45 16.97
C ALA A 391 21.60 -2.00 15.52
N ALA A 392 22.51 -1.21 14.96
CA ALA A 392 22.45 -0.84 13.55
C ALA A 392 22.31 -2.11 12.70
N LEU A 393 21.16 -2.28 12.04
CA LEU A 393 21.11 -3.15 10.87
C LEU A 393 22.18 -2.67 9.90
N PRO A 394 22.83 -3.55 9.12
CA PRO A 394 23.74 -3.09 8.07
C PRO A 394 23.06 -1.96 7.30
N GLU A 395 23.83 -0.95 6.97
CA GLU A 395 23.39 0.18 6.14
C GLU A 395 22.57 -0.36 4.98
N ALA A 396 21.59 0.44 4.52
CA ALA A 396 20.70 0.04 3.41
C ALA A 396 21.51 -0.71 2.36
N PRO A 397 20.96 -1.78 1.77
CA PRO A 397 21.73 -2.65 0.89
C PRO A 397 22.53 -1.81 -0.10
N GLU A 398 23.85 -2.08 -0.19
CA GLU A 398 24.65 -1.59 -1.31
C GLU A 398 24.03 -2.21 -2.57
N TYR A 399 23.32 -1.40 -3.33
CA TYR A 399 22.70 -1.75 -4.61
C TYR A 399 23.69 -1.61 -5.77
#